data_be4dcde2f7ad8447d523b913f254caca
#
_entry.id   be4dcde2f7ad8447d523b913f254caca
#
_cell.length_a   1.000
_cell.length_b   1.000
_cell.length_c   1.000
_cell.angle_alpha   90.00
_cell.angle_beta   90.00
_cell.angle_gamma   90.00
#
_symmetry.space_group_name_H-M   'P 1'
#
loop_
_entity.id
_entity.type
_entity.pdbx_description
1 polymer ?
#
loop_
_entity_poly.entity_id
_entity_poly.type
_entity_poly.pdbx_seq_one_letter_code
_entity_poly.pdbx_strand_id
1 'polypeptide(L)'
;MKKLKTFAFCTLLAALAANHTPATAANGPTGDAAPATRDSEPKMYAWEQERDAIPSYTDLVLCYGGSHHRTPYRWDKERFTPFVTYVDESGREHWLFDGFLCLEFQDSSRPDGGKYAYMVGVLRGQGVSAGKQQWKELIDYWFDGDNGVNALEAAVKEASQRLGTPPAKRKVVMVMPDPIIYRKYDDTNESTTYWGSLGGRRMNFAKGADRVAACKWYIDQVCRRFDEGNYQYVELAGFYPISEEIVTPGDGYCHELKKSEEVIPQVAEYLHAINQSFCWIPYNRAAGYTKWKEMGIDYAYMQPNYFW
;
A
#
# COMPACT_ATOMS: atom_id res chain seq x y z
N MET A 1 -22.81 27.95 22.28
CA MET A 1 -21.42 27.43 22.38
C MET A 1 -21.49 25.91 22.26
N LYS A 2 -21.30 25.37 21.04
CA LYS A 2 -21.23 23.90 20.80
C LYS A 2 -19.77 23.49 20.82
N LYS A 3 -19.42 22.59 21.72
CA LYS A 3 -18.05 22.02 21.86
C LYS A 3 -17.72 21.19 20.63
N LEU A 4 -16.68 21.60 19.92
CA LEU A 4 -16.05 20.82 18.86
C LEU A 4 -15.40 19.59 19.49
N LYS A 5 -15.89 18.41 19.14
CA LYS A 5 -15.22 17.15 19.54
C LYS A 5 -14.15 16.86 18.49
N THR A 6 -12.91 17.01 18.87
CA THR A 6 -11.75 16.53 18.13
C THR A 6 -11.80 15.01 18.10
N PHE A 7 -12.04 14.42 16.94
CA PHE A 7 -12.00 12.98 16.74
C PHE A 7 -10.58 12.55 16.38
N ALA A 8 -10.00 11.70 17.22
CA ALA A 8 -8.69 11.09 17.02
C ALA A 8 -8.74 10.08 15.86
N PHE A 9 -7.85 10.26 14.93
CA PHE A 9 -7.63 9.42 13.77
C PHE A 9 -6.71 8.26 14.15
N CYS A 10 -7.17 7.07 14.34
CA CYS A 10 -6.44 5.79 14.33
C CYS A 10 -7.06 4.73 15.24
N THR A 11 -8.11 4.07 14.86
CA THR A 11 -8.64 3.01 15.75
C THR A 11 -9.28 1.84 15.02
N LEU A 12 -8.72 1.29 13.96
CA LEU A 12 -9.35 0.08 13.42
C LEU A 12 -8.44 -1.03 12.88
N LEU A 13 -7.16 -0.86 12.80
CA LEU A 13 -6.27 -1.99 12.45
C LEU A 13 -6.01 -2.95 13.61
N ALA A 14 -6.32 -2.57 14.82
CA ALA A 14 -5.94 -3.31 16.01
C ALA A 14 -7.00 -4.16 16.68
N ALA A 15 -8.23 -4.12 16.26
CA ALA A 15 -9.26 -4.99 16.83
C ALA A 15 -9.06 -6.48 16.53
N LEU A 16 -8.11 -6.84 15.67
CA LEU A 16 -7.81 -8.22 15.26
C LEU A 16 -6.60 -8.85 15.98
N ALA A 17 -5.82 -8.07 16.76
CA ALA A 17 -4.64 -8.59 17.46
C ALA A 17 -4.86 -8.96 18.95
N ALA A 18 -6.06 -8.87 19.48
CA ALA A 18 -6.35 -8.93 20.91
C ALA A 18 -6.60 -10.33 21.48
N ASN A 19 -5.93 -11.38 21.01
CA ASN A 19 -5.99 -12.69 21.66
C ASN A 19 -4.59 -13.29 21.87
N HIS A 20 -3.69 -12.57 22.54
CA HIS A 20 -2.43 -13.16 23.02
C HIS A 20 -2.30 -12.99 24.52
N THR A 21 -2.34 -14.11 25.23
CA THR A 21 -1.90 -14.24 26.63
C THR A 21 -0.41 -13.91 26.72
N PRO A 22 0.02 -13.08 27.66
CA PRO A 22 1.44 -12.76 27.81
C PRO A 22 2.19 -13.99 28.36
N ALA A 23 3.22 -14.42 27.63
CA ALA A 23 4.19 -15.36 28.14
C ALA A 23 5.03 -14.67 29.23
N THR A 24 5.10 -15.27 30.40
CA THR A 24 5.91 -14.86 31.54
C THR A 24 7.39 -14.85 31.17
N ALA A 25 8.02 -13.69 31.27
CA ALA A 25 9.45 -13.53 31.11
C ALA A 25 10.22 -14.26 32.21
N ALA A 26 11.03 -15.23 31.80
CA ALA A 26 12.05 -15.82 32.69
C ALA A 26 13.27 -14.90 32.70
N ASN A 27 13.70 -14.47 33.88
CA ASN A 27 14.93 -13.72 34.08
C ASN A 27 16.15 -14.58 33.74
N GLY A 28 16.90 -14.24 32.71
CA GLY A 28 18.23 -14.76 32.42
C GLY A 28 19.30 -13.72 32.77
N PRO A 29 20.57 -14.13 33.00
CA PRO A 29 21.56 -13.30 33.64
C PRO A 29 22.07 -12.16 32.77
N THR A 30 22.33 -11.02 33.41
CA THR A 30 22.98 -9.83 32.86
C THR A 30 24.40 -10.15 32.42
N GLY A 31 24.60 -10.30 31.10
CA GLY A 31 25.92 -10.28 30.50
C GLY A 31 26.19 -8.92 29.89
N ASP A 32 27.35 -8.32 30.25
CA ASP A 32 27.84 -7.06 29.74
C ASP A 32 27.90 -7.10 28.20
N ALA A 33 27.04 -6.32 27.56
CA ALA A 33 27.12 -6.13 26.12
C ALA A 33 28.28 -5.18 25.81
N ALA A 34 29.28 -5.68 25.10
CA ALA A 34 30.34 -4.84 24.53
C ALA A 34 29.72 -3.73 23.65
N PRO A 35 30.32 -2.51 23.63
CA PRO A 35 29.79 -1.43 22.83
C PRO A 35 29.82 -1.83 21.35
N ALA A 36 28.67 -1.71 20.69
CA ALA A 36 28.55 -1.92 19.26
C ALA A 36 29.51 -0.94 18.53
N THR A 37 30.47 -1.48 17.81
CA THR A 37 31.35 -0.70 16.94
C THR A 37 30.48 -0.04 15.86
N ARG A 38 30.31 1.27 15.97
CA ARG A 38 29.85 2.12 14.87
C ARG A 38 31.00 2.19 13.87
N ASP A 39 30.94 1.43 12.83
CA ASP A 39 31.64 1.70 11.56
C ASP A 39 31.43 0.47 10.61
N SER A 40 30.21 0.29 10.15
CA SER A 40 30.00 -0.31 8.85
C SER A 40 29.30 0.76 8.01
N GLU A 41 29.94 1.16 6.91
CA GLU A 41 29.26 1.95 5.90
C GLU A 41 27.93 1.29 5.54
N PRO A 42 26.86 2.06 5.29
CA PRO A 42 25.58 1.49 4.95
C PRO A 42 25.74 0.58 3.73
N LYS A 43 25.39 -0.67 3.88
CA LYS A 43 25.47 -1.65 2.80
C LYS A 43 24.56 -1.21 1.66
N MET A 44 25.15 -0.83 0.53
CA MET A 44 24.42 -0.48 -0.67
C MET A 44 24.02 -1.78 -1.39
N TYR A 45 22.76 -1.94 -1.71
CA TYR A 45 22.26 -3.08 -2.47
C TYR A 45 22.49 -2.88 -3.96
N ALA A 46 22.72 -3.95 -4.71
CA ALA A 46 23.04 -3.88 -6.14
C ALA A 46 21.97 -3.07 -6.93
N TRP A 47 20.70 -3.24 -6.61
CA TRP A 47 19.61 -2.52 -7.24
C TRP A 47 19.59 -1.01 -6.94
N GLU A 48 20.21 -0.55 -5.84
CA GLU A 48 20.37 0.88 -5.53
C GLU A 48 21.46 1.54 -6.39
N GLN A 49 22.40 0.76 -6.93
CA GLN A 49 23.55 1.27 -7.69
C GLN A 49 23.25 1.47 -9.17
N GLU A 50 22.29 0.72 -9.72
CA GLU A 50 22.05 0.62 -11.17
C GLU A 50 20.76 1.37 -11.61
N ARG A 51 20.08 2.04 -10.69
CA ARG A 51 18.82 2.73 -10.99
C ARG A 51 19.01 4.20 -11.28
N ASP A 52 18.21 4.72 -12.22
CA ASP A 52 17.89 6.15 -12.28
C ASP A 52 17.31 6.63 -10.93
N ALA A 53 17.23 7.93 -10.75
CA ALA A 53 16.67 8.49 -9.53
C ALA A 53 15.28 7.89 -9.25
N ILE A 54 15.11 7.28 -8.07
CA ILE A 54 13.83 6.73 -7.63
C ILE A 54 12.81 7.88 -7.59
N PRO A 55 11.59 7.70 -8.16
CA PRO A 55 10.54 8.69 -8.03
C PRO A 55 10.32 9.01 -6.54
N SER A 56 10.53 10.27 -6.17
CA SER A 56 10.51 10.71 -4.77
C SER A 56 9.40 11.71 -4.51
N TYR A 57 8.91 11.72 -3.29
CA TYR A 57 7.98 12.68 -2.73
C TYR A 57 8.40 13.01 -1.30
N THR A 58 8.05 14.21 -0.85
CA THR A 58 8.39 14.68 0.51
C THR A 58 7.36 14.22 1.52
N ASP A 59 6.09 14.38 1.18
CA ASP A 59 4.95 14.10 2.05
C ASP A 59 3.94 13.20 1.35
N LEU A 60 3.65 12.03 1.93
CA LEU A 60 2.72 11.06 1.40
C LEU A 60 1.41 11.05 2.22
N VAL A 61 0.30 11.41 1.60
CA VAL A 61 -1.01 11.30 2.21
C VAL A 61 -1.74 10.03 1.78
N LEU A 62 -2.39 9.36 2.74
CA LEU A 62 -3.15 8.12 2.49
C LEU A 62 -4.58 8.44 2.07
N CYS A 63 -4.94 8.05 0.86
CA CYS A 63 -6.26 8.23 0.27
C CYS A 63 -7.01 6.90 0.32
N TYR A 64 -7.77 6.69 1.41
CA TYR A 64 -8.59 5.49 1.58
C TYR A 64 -9.81 5.55 0.66
N GLY A 65 -9.87 4.65 -0.32
CA GLY A 65 -11.00 4.49 -1.21
C GLY A 65 -12.07 3.57 -0.66
N GLY A 66 -13.14 3.44 -1.43
CA GLY A 66 -14.27 2.60 -1.08
C GLY A 66 -15.08 3.10 0.11
N SER A 67 -15.98 2.28 0.60
CA SER A 67 -16.83 2.60 1.76
C SER A 67 -16.20 2.21 3.09
N HIS A 68 -14.91 2.38 3.22
CA HIS A 68 -14.28 2.22 4.52
C HIS A 68 -14.99 3.14 5.52
N HIS A 69 -15.30 2.67 6.74
CA HIS A 69 -16.08 3.44 7.73
C HIS A 69 -15.50 4.82 8.07
N ARG A 70 -14.28 5.13 7.64
CA ARG A 70 -13.60 6.42 7.84
C ARG A 70 -13.76 7.38 6.68
N THR A 71 -14.13 6.88 5.50
CA THR A 71 -14.12 7.69 4.29
C THR A 71 -15.31 7.38 3.40
N PRO A 72 -15.89 8.37 2.72
CA PRO A 72 -16.92 8.15 1.72
C PRO A 72 -16.35 7.44 0.48
N TYR A 73 -17.26 6.95 -0.35
CA TYR A 73 -17.01 6.10 -1.51
C TYR A 73 -16.05 6.65 -2.56
N ARG A 74 -15.96 7.96 -2.70
CA ARG A 74 -15.25 8.58 -3.83
C ARG A 74 -14.21 9.58 -3.35
N TRP A 75 -13.17 9.69 -4.15
CA TRP A 75 -12.18 10.76 -4.10
C TRP A 75 -12.39 11.65 -5.31
N ASP A 76 -13.36 12.57 -5.23
CA ASP A 76 -13.60 13.59 -6.22
C ASP A 76 -12.64 14.79 -6.06
N LYS A 77 -12.76 15.75 -6.95
CA LYS A 77 -11.90 16.93 -6.97
C LYS A 77 -12.03 17.75 -5.68
N GLU A 78 -13.25 17.96 -5.21
CA GLU A 78 -13.54 18.74 -3.98
C GLU A 78 -12.86 18.12 -2.76
N ARG A 79 -12.83 16.79 -2.72
CA ARG A 79 -12.19 16.05 -1.64
C ARG A 79 -10.66 16.12 -1.71
N PHE A 80 -10.06 16.13 -2.88
CA PHE A 80 -8.62 16.29 -3.03
C PHE A 80 -8.15 17.71 -2.75
N THR A 81 -8.95 18.73 -3.02
CA THR A 81 -8.56 20.14 -2.92
C THR A 81 -7.84 20.48 -1.61
N PRO A 82 -8.34 20.13 -0.40
CA PRO A 82 -7.68 20.47 0.86
C PRO A 82 -6.37 19.70 1.11
N PHE A 83 -6.02 18.72 0.29
CA PHE A 83 -4.74 18.02 0.34
C PHE A 83 -3.75 18.53 -0.71
N VAL A 84 -4.25 19.24 -1.72
CA VAL A 84 -3.43 19.82 -2.79
C VAL A 84 -2.85 21.16 -2.37
N THR A 85 -3.64 22.00 -1.67
CA THR A 85 -3.22 23.32 -1.21
C THR A 85 -3.68 23.61 0.22
N TYR A 86 -3.04 24.59 0.84
CA TYR A 86 -3.49 25.18 2.12
C TYR A 86 -3.34 26.70 2.10
N VAL A 87 -4.04 27.37 2.99
CA VAL A 87 -3.96 28.81 3.18
C VAL A 87 -3.26 29.09 4.52
N ASP A 88 -2.20 29.91 4.51
CA ASP A 88 -1.47 30.29 5.70
C ASP A 88 -2.23 31.37 6.52
N GLU A 89 -1.68 31.72 7.70
CA GLU A 89 -2.25 32.74 8.59
C GLU A 89 -2.34 34.13 7.94
N SER A 90 -1.56 34.41 6.93
CA SER A 90 -1.60 35.67 6.17
C SER A 90 -2.65 35.68 5.04
N GLY A 91 -3.34 34.58 4.84
CA GLY A 91 -4.33 34.39 3.77
C GLY A 91 -3.71 34.01 2.43
N ARG A 92 -2.42 33.66 2.38
CA ARG A 92 -1.77 33.21 1.14
C ARG A 92 -1.97 31.70 0.95
N GLU A 93 -2.28 31.31 -0.28
CA GLU A 93 -2.39 29.92 -0.68
C GLU A 93 -1.03 29.35 -1.06
N HIS A 94 -0.78 28.09 -0.67
CA HIS A 94 0.47 27.34 -0.93
C HIS A 94 0.15 25.92 -1.34
N TRP A 95 1.07 25.29 -2.09
CA TRP A 95 1.06 23.85 -2.34
C TRP A 95 1.25 23.09 -1.02
N LEU A 96 0.51 21.96 -0.86
CA LEU A 96 0.58 21.12 0.33
C LEU A 96 1.27 19.78 -0.02
N PHE A 97 0.54 18.68 -0.05
CA PHE A 97 1.13 17.37 -0.29
C PHE A 97 1.60 17.19 -1.73
N ASP A 98 2.73 16.47 -1.90
CA ASP A 98 3.29 16.13 -3.21
C ASP A 98 3.14 14.63 -3.55
N GLY A 99 2.82 13.76 -2.56
CA GLY A 99 2.58 12.33 -2.71
C GLY A 99 1.19 11.89 -2.24
N PHE A 100 0.54 11.01 -3.02
CA PHE A 100 -0.81 10.50 -2.78
C PHE A 100 -0.84 8.98 -2.92
N LEU A 101 -1.08 8.27 -1.82
CA LEU A 101 -1.24 6.83 -1.81
C LEU A 101 -2.72 6.48 -1.96
N CYS A 102 -3.10 5.96 -3.11
CA CYS A 102 -4.44 5.46 -3.40
C CYS A 102 -4.57 4.02 -2.91
N LEU A 103 -5.37 3.79 -1.88
CA LEU A 103 -5.52 2.45 -1.30
C LEU A 103 -6.96 2.09 -0.94
N GLU A 104 -7.28 0.81 -1.02
CA GLU A 104 -8.57 0.24 -0.65
C GLU A 104 -8.36 -1.18 -0.07
N PHE A 105 -8.99 -1.49 1.07
CA PHE A 105 -8.84 -2.80 1.72
C PHE A 105 -9.82 -3.84 1.20
N GLN A 106 -10.97 -3.39 0.72
CA GLN A 106 -12.07 -4.24 0.23
C GLN A 106 -12.91 -3.48 -0.78
N ASP A 107 -13.63 -4.19 -1.63
CA ASP A 107 -14.45 -3.64 -2.71
C ASP A 107 -15.74 -2.98 -2.22
N SER A 108 -15.61 -1.90 -1.49
CA SER A 108 -16.76 -1.22 -0.90
C SER A 108 -17.42 -0.21 -1.83
N SER A 109 -16.93 -0.06 -3.04
CA SER A 109 -17.44 0.88 -4.04
C SER A 109 -18.70 0.43 -4.78
N ARG A 110 -19.20 -0.78 -4.50
CA ARG A 110 -20.38 -1.37 -5.13
C ARG A 110 -21.55 -1.46 -4.17
N PRO A 111 -22.80 -1.64 -4.67
CA PRO A 111 -23.99 -1.84 -3.83
C PRO A 111 -23.91 -3.03 -2.87
N ASP A 112 -23.16 -4.07 -3.25
CA ASP A 112 -22.85 -5.26 -2.46
C ASP A 112 -21.43 -5.19 -1.85
N GLY A 113 -20.85 -4.00 -1.76
CA GLY A 113 -19.47 -3.74 -1.35
C GLY A 113 -19.10 -4.30 0.01
N GLY A 114 -17.80 -4.51 0.21
CA GLY A 114 -17.25 -5.12 1.40
C GLY A 114 -17.18 -6.65 1.36
N LYS A 115 -17.59 -7.25 0.24
CA LYS A 115 -17.55 -8.71 0.07
C LYS A 115 -16.17 -9.23 -0.30
N TYR A 116 -15.47 -8.56 -1.21
CA TYR A 116 -14.16 -8.99 -1.69
C TYR A 116 -13.05 -8.23 -0.98
N ALA A 117 -12.09 -8.97 -0.45
CA ALA A 117 -10.97 -8.42 0.28
C ALA A 117 -9.73 -8.32 -0.61
N TYR A 118 -9.06 -7.19 -0.56
CA TYR A 118 -7.74 -6.96 -1.17
C TYR A 118 -6.61 -7.20 -0.16
N MET A 119 -6.91 -7.16 1.13
CA MET A 119 -5.96 -7.34 2.22
C MET A 119 -6.27 -8.61 3.02
N VAL A 120 -5.25 -9.37 3.39
CA VAL A 120 -5.38 -10.61 4.18
C VAL A 120 -6.10 -10.39 5.51
N GLY A 121 -5.86 -9.27 6.18
CA GLY A 121 -6.51 -8.94 7.45
C GLY A 121 -8.04 -8.84 7.34
N VAL A 122 -8.53 -8.22 6.27
CA VAL A 122 -9.99 -8.14 5.98
C VAL A 122 -10.54 -9.49 5.58
N LEU A 123 -9.78 -10.28 4.80
CA LEU A 123 -10.16 -11.62 4.40
C LEU A 123 -10.44 -12.52 5.60
N ARG A 124 -9.60 -12.46 6.62
CA ARG A 124 -9.77 -13.20 7.89
C ARG A 124 -11.02 -12.80 8.66
N GLY A 125 -11.49 -11.56 8.49
CA GLY A 125 -12.69 -11.07 9.14
C GLY A 125 -13.95 -11.66 8.51
N GLN A 126 -14.28 -11.29 7.29
CA GLN A 126 -15.54 -11.66 6.61
C GLN A 126 -15.41 -11.66 5.09
N GLY A 127 -14.25 -11.34 4.53
CA GLY A 127 -14.07 -11.14 3.11
C GLY A 127 -14.02 -12.44 2.30
N VAL A 128 -14.34 -12.32 1.04
CA VAL A 128 -14.06 -13.31 0.00
C VAL A 128 -12.81 -12.84 -0.74
N SER A 129 -11.93 -13.76 -1.09
CA SER A 129 -10.72 -13.41 -1.84
C SER A 129 -11.04 -12.75 -3.15
N ALA A 130 -10.38 -11.62 -3.41
CA ALA A 130 -10.48 -10.92 -4.68
C ALA A 130 -9.72 -11.66 -5.78
N GLY A 131 -10.39 -11.96 -6.88
CA GLY A 131 -9.78 -12.54 -8.07
C GLY A 131 -9.37 -11.46 -9.08
N LYS A 132 -8.97 -11.89 -10.28
CA LYS A 132 -8.54 -11.00 -11.36
C LYS A 132 -9.57 -9.92 -11.71
N GLN A 133 -10.86 -10.30 -11.72
CA GLN A 133 -11.94 -9.36 -12.04
C GLN A 133 -12.01 -8.24 -11.01
N GLN A 134 -11.93 -8.57 -9.71
CA GLN A 134 -11.95 -7.58 -8.64
C GLN A 134 -10.69 -6.70 -8.64
N TRP A 135 -9.54 -7.26 -8.99
CA TRP A 135 -8.32 -6.46 -9.16
C TRP A 135 -8.45 -5.46 -10.31
N LYS A 136 -9.08 -5.88 -11.41
CA LYS A 136 -9.41 -4.94 -12.50
C LYS A 136 -10.36 -3.83 -12.05
N GLU A 137 -11.39 -4.18 -11.30
CA GLU A 137 -12.38 -3.23 -10.79
C GLU A 137 -11.77 -2.25 -9.78
N LEU A 138 -10.78 -2.67 -9.00
CA LEU A 138 -9.99 -1.78 -8.14
C LEU A 138 -9.23 -0.73 -8.97
N ILE A 139 -8.61 -1.16 -10.07
CA ILE A 139 -7.97 -0.22 -11.01
C ILE A 139 -9.02 0.72 -11.59
N ASP A 140 -10.11 0.18 -12.14
CA ASP A 140 -11.17 0.99 -12.75
C ASP A 140 -11.74 2.01 -11.75
N TYR A 141 -11.91 1.66 -10.49
CA TYR A 141 -12.35 2.57 -9.42
C TYR A 141 -11.45 3.80 -9.30
N TRP A 142 -10.13 3.61 -9.30
CA TRP A 142 -9.17 4.72 -9.15
C TRP A 142 -8.99 5.58 -10.40
N PHE A 143 -9.49 5.12 -11.56
CA PHE A 143 -9.40 5.84 -12.84
C PHE A 143 -10.78 6.14 -13.45
N ASP A 144 -11.87 5.92 -12.72
CA ASP A 144 -13.22 6.15 -13.24
C ASP A 144 -13.61 7.63 -13.22
N GLY A 145 -14.00 8.15 -14.38
CA GLY A 145 -14.63 9.45 -14.56
C GLY A 145 -13.96 10.59 -13.78
N ASP A 146 -14.64 11.07 -12.75
CA ASP A 146 -14.25 12.15 -11.87
C ASP A 146 -13.73 11.67 -10.50
N ASN A 147 -13.26 10.43 -10.41
CA ASN A 147 -12.75 9.80 -9.18
C ASN A 147 -11.24 9.57 -9.25
N GLY A 148 -10.60 9.49 -8.09
CA GLY A 148 -9.22 9.05 -7.94
C GLY A 148 -8.22 9.89 -8.71
N VAL A 149 -7.44 9.27 -9.58
CA VAL A 149 -6.33 9.93 -10.31
C VAL A 149 -6.82 11.05 -11.20
N ASN A 150 -7.95 10.88 -11.89
CA ASN A 150 -8.56 11.92 -12.73
C ASN A 150 -9.01 13.13 -11.89
N ALA A 151 -9.58 12.89 -10.72
CA ALA A 151 -10.00 13.93 -9.81
C ALA A 151 -8.80 14.70 -9.21
N LEU A 152 -7.72 13.99 -8.86
CA LEU A 152 -6.49 14.60 -8.39
C LEU A 152 -5.86 15.49 -9.49
N GLU A 153 -5.77 15.00 -10.71
CA GLU A 153 -5.31 15.78 -11.86
C GLU A 153 -6.13 17.09 -12.01
N ALA A 154 -7.46 17.00 -11.90
CA ALA A 154 -8.35 18.16 -11.99
C ALA A 154 -8.14 19.13 -10.82
N ALA A 155 -7.94 18.64 -9.59
CA ALA A 155 -7.68 19.47 -8.42
C ALA A 155 -6.35 20.23 -8.53
N VAL A 156 -5.28 19.55 -8.95
CA VAL A 156 -3.97 20.18 -9.16
C VAL A 156 -4.01 21.19 -10.31
N LYS A 157 -4.68 20.85 -11.41
CA LYS A 157 -4.90 21.77 -12.53
C LYS A 157 -5.61 23.05 -12.10
N GLU A 158 -6.68 22.94 -11.32
CA GLU A 158 -7.41 24.10 -10.79
C GLU A 158 -6.53 24.95 -9.86
N ALA A 159 -5.78 24.32 -8.96
CA ALA A 159 -4.85 25.03 -8.08
C ALA A 159 -3.74 25.73 -8.87
N SER A 160 -3.26 25.12 -9.98
CA SER A 160 -2.22 25.72 -10.82
C SER A 160 -2.66 27.01 -11.51
N GLN A 161 -3.95 27.22 -11.71
CA GLN A 161 -4.47 28.49 -12.26
C GLN A 161 -4.29 29.65 -11.28
N ARG A 162 -4.22 29.36 -9.97
CA ARG A 162 -4.03 30.36 -8.92
C ARG A 162 -2.56 30.50 -8.49
N LEU A 163 -1.87 29.36 -8.36
CA LEU A 163 -0.51 29.28 -7.82
C LEU A 163 0.60 29.19 -8.88
N GLY A 164 0.23 29.04 -10.16
CA GLY A 164 1.19 28.65 -11.19
C GLY A 164 1.47 27.14 -11.20
N THR A 165 2.28 26.69 -12.13
CA THR A 165 2.65 25.28 -12.24
C THR A 165 3.30 24.78 -10.94
N PRO A 166 2.91 23.63 -10.39
CA PRO A 166 3.57 23.08 -9.22
C PRO A 166 5.06 22.78 -9.51
N PRO A 167 5.93 22.82 -8.49
CA PRO A 167 7.36 22.57 -8.66
C PRO A 167 7.70 21.22 -9.30
N ALA A 168 6.84 20.22 -9.09
CA ALA A 168 6.89 18.91 -9.72
C ALA A 168 5.47 18.34 -9.87
N LYS A 169 5.29 17.38 -10.78
CA LYS A 169 4.05 16.61 -10.84
C LYS A 169 3.79 15.95 -9.48
N ARG A 170 2.54 15.87 -9.08
CA ARG A 170 2.15 15.14 -7.86
C ARG A 170 2.33 13.66 -8.08
N LYS A 171 2.96 13.01 -7.12
CA LYS A 171 3.32 11.59 -7.18
C LYS A 171 2.15 10.75 -6.70
N VAL A 172 1.77 9.77 -7.48
CA VAL A 172 0.72 8.80 -7.12
C VAL A 172 1.38 7.45 -6.84
N VAL A 173 1.09 6.91 -5.67
CA VAL A 173 1.45 5.54 -5.31
C VAL A 173 0.17 4.72 -5.33
N MET A 174 0.18 3.58 -6.00
CA MET A 174 -1.01 2.72 -6.13
C MET A 174 -0.90 1.50 -5.23
N VAL A 175 -1.99 1.20 -4.54
CA VAL A 175 -2.09 -0.06 -3.79
C VAL A 175 -1.94 -1.26 -4.71
N MET A 176 -1.23 -2.28 -4.24
CA MET A 176 -1.20 -3.60 -4.85
C MET A 176 -1.89 -4.59 -3.90
N PRO A 177 -2.95 -5.27 -4.36
CA PRO A 177 -3.66 -6.25 -3.53
C PRO A 177 -2.76 -7.42 -3.13
N ASP A 178 -3.04 -8.03 -1.99
CA ASP A 178 -2.37 -9.26 -1.58
C ASP A 178 -2.65 -10.38 -2.59
N PRO A 179 -1.62 -11.03 -3.14
CA PRO A 179 -1.80 -12.12 -4.09
C PRO A 179 -2.21 -13.41 -3.39
N ILE A 180 -3.39 -13.40 -2.79
CA ILE A 180 -3.92 -14.48 -1.95
C ILE A 180 -5.32 -14.84 -2.41
N ILE A 181 -5.56 -16.16 -2.57
CA ILE A 181 -6.89 -16.73 -2.68
C ILE A 181 -7.08 -17.69 -1.52
N TYR A 182 -8.07 -17.44 -0.70
CA TYR A 182 -8.35 -18.17 0.52
C TYR A 182 -9.72 -18.82 0.45
N ARG A 183 -9.81 -20.10 0.77
CA ARG A 183 -11.07 -20.84 0.59
C ARG A 183 -12.01 -20.69 1.76
N LYS A 184 -11.46 -20.80 2.95
CA LYS A 184 -12.17 -20.77 4.21
C LYS A 184 -11.36 -20.00 5.22
N TYR A 185 -12.03 -19.37 6.13
CA TYR A 185 -11.40 -18.65 7.23
C TYR A 185 -10.56 -19.55 8.13
N ASP A 186 -11.01 -20.78 8.36
CA ASP A 186 -10.34 -21.77 9.18
C ASP A 186 -9.34 -22.65 8.42
N ASP A 187 -9.18 -22.40 7.12
CA ASP A 187 -8.23 -23.13 6.28
C ASP A 187 -6.81 -22.65 6.57
N THR A 188 -6.11 -23.40 7.39
CA THR A 188 -4.70 -23.11 7.73
C THR A 188 -3.73 -23.52 6.63
N ASN A 189 -4.21 -24.20 5.60
CA ASN A 189 -3.41 -24.58 4.45
C ASN A 189 -3.17 -23.39 3.53
N GLU A 190 -2.38 -23.61 2.50
CA GLU A 190 -2.05 -22.59 1.53
C GLU A 190 -3.29 -22.15 0.73
N SER A 191 -3.34 -20.87 0.42
CA SER A 191 -4.26 -20.37 -0.61
C SER A 191 -3.92 -21.00 -1.93
N THR A 192 -4.79 -21.90 -2.39
CA THR A 192 -4.43 -22.83 -3.46
C THR A 192 -5.25 -22.61 -4.70
N THR A 193 -6.12 -21.61 -4.70
CA THR A 193 -7.17 -21.59 -5.70
C THR A 193 -6.91 -20.65 -6.85
N TYR A 194 -7.77 -20.79 -7.83
CA TYR A 194 -7.77 -20.05 -9.06
C TYR A 194 -8.08 -18.55 -8.84
N TRP A 195 -7.16 -17.70 -9.26
CA TRP A 195 -7.33 -16.24 -9.20
C TRP A 195 -7.90 -15.67 -10.52
N GLY A 196 -7.53 -16.23 -11.64
CA GLY A 196 -7.88 -15.77 -12.98
C GLY A 196 -6.97 -16.42 -14.02
N SER A 197 -7.04 -15.97 -15.25
CA SER A 197 -6.19 -16.46 -16.33
C SER A 197 -5.39 -15.32 -16.98
N LEU A 198 -4.14 -15.61 -17.33
CA LEU A 198 -3.24 -14.74 -18.09
C LEU A 198 -2.78 -15.49 -19.35
N GLY A 199 -3.00 -14.91 -20.54
CA GLY A 199 -2.63 -15.54 -21.79
C GLY A 199 -3.22 -16.95 -21.98
N GLY A 200 -4.43 -17.19 -21.51
CA GLY A 200 -5.09 -18.50 -21.55
C GLY A 200 -4.65 -19.49 -20.45
N ARG A 201 -3.58 -19.21 -19.71
CA ARG A 201 -3.09 -20.04 -18.61
C ARG A 201 -3.79 -19.67 -17.30
N ARG A 202 -4.34 -20.68 -16.62
CA ARG A 202 -4.96 -20.50 -15.28
C ARG A 202 -3.89 -20.27 -14.22
N MET A 203 -4.06 -19.20 -13.43
CA MET A 203 -3.19 -18.90 -12.30
C MET A 203 -3.65 -19.63 -11.05
N ASN A 204 -2.71 -20.28 -10.37
CA ASN A 204 -2.91 -20.97 -9.10
C ASN A 204 -2.00 -20.36 -8.04
N PHE A 205 -2.56 -19.68 -7.06
CA PHE A 205 -1.81 -18.99 -6.01
C PHE A 205 -1.15 -19.91 -4.97
N ALA A 206 -1.29 -21.23 -5.07
CA ALA A 206 -0.38 -22.16 -4.41
C ALA A 206 1.08 -22.04 -4.94
N LYS A 207 1.25 -21.44 -6.12
CA LYS A 207 2.56 -21.25 -6.76
C LYS A 207 2.99 -19.79 -6.67
N GLY A 208 4.17 -19.53 -6.08
CA GLY A 208 4.72 -18.18 -5.99
C GLY A 208 4.86 -17.50 -7.36
N ALA A 209 5.34 -18.23 -8.36
CA ALA A 209 5.46 -17.70 -9.73
C ALA A 209 4.12 -17.22 -10.33
N ASP A 210 3.00 -17.85 -9.99
CA ASP A 210 1.67 -17.40 -10.45
C ASP A 210 1.21 -16.15 -9.70
N ARG A 211 1.58 -16.00 -8.41
CA ARG A 211 1.36 -14.77 -7.64
C ARG A 211 2.18 -13.61 -8.22
N VAL A 212 3.46 -13.83 -8.52
CA VAL A 212 4.32 -12.83 -9.19
C VAL A 212 3.73 -12.41 -10.53
N ALA A 213 3.28 -13.37 -11.35
CA ALA A 213 2.68 -13.06 -12.64
C ALA A 213 1.41 -12.22 -12.52
N ALA A 214 0.58 -12.46 -11.49
CA ALA A 214 -0.61 -11.65 -11.21
C ALA A 214 -0.25 -10.23 -10.77
N CYS A 215 0.75 -10.07 -9.89
CA CYS A 215 1.24 -8.76 -9.47
C CYS A 215 1.79 -7.97 -10.66
N LYS A 216 2.63 -8.58 -11.50
CA LYS A 216 3.15 -7.94 -12.72
C LYS A 216 2.02 -7.52 -13.66
N TRP A 217 1.04 -8.37 -13.88
CA TRP A 217 -0.15 -8.01 -14.66
C TRP A 217 -0.88 -6.78 -14.08
N TYR A 218 -1.06 -6.72 -12.76
CA TYR A 218 -1.70 -5.59 -12.10
C TYR A 218 -0.90 -4.29 -12.30
N ILE A 219 0.41 -4.35 -12.09
CA ILE A 219 1.34 -3.24 -12.32
C ILE A 219 1.23 -2.73 -13.77
N ASP A 220 1.28 -3.64 -14.75
CA ASP A 220 1.16 -3.28 -16.17
C ASP A 220 -0.18 -2.61 -16.50
N GLN A 221 -1.28 -3.09 -15.89
CA GLN A 221 -2.58 -2.45 -16.09
C GLN A 221 -2.61 -1.02 -15.53
N VAL A 222 -2.04 -0.80 -14.35
CA VAL A 222 -1.94 0.54 -13.75
C VAL A 222 -1.06 1.46 -14.60
N CYS A 223 0.13 1.01 -14.97
CA CYS A 223 1.03 1.79 -15.84
C CYS A 223 0.34 2.20 -17.14
N ARG A 224 -0.35 1.27 -17.80
CA ARG A 224 -1.12 1.56 -19.01
C ARG A 224 -2.20 2.62 -18.79
N ARG A 225 -2.90 2.62 -17.65
CA ARG A 225 -3.91 3.63 -17.34
C ARG A 225 -3.29 5.03 -17.18
N PHE A 226 -2.08 5.11 -16.60
CA PHE A 226 -1.34 6.38 -16.54
C PHE A 226 -0.90 6.85 -17.92
N ASP A 227 -0.41 5.95 -18.76
CA ASP A 227 0.01 6.27 -20.14
C ASP A 227 -1.19 6.74 -20.97
N GLU A 228 -2.33 6.04 -20.91
CA GLU A 228 -3.57 6.40 -21.61
C GLU A 228 -4.15 7.74 -21.11
N GLY A 229 -4.00 8.04 -19.81
CA GLY A 229 -4.49 9.27 -19.19
C GLY A 229 -3.72 10.52 -19.59
N ASN A 230 -2.46 10.37 -20.02
CA ASN A 230 -1.58 11.47 -20.45
C ASN A 230 -1.62 12.69 -19.49
N TYR A 231 -1.50 12.44 -18.21
CA TYR A 231 -1.63 13.44 -17.15
C TYR A 231 -0.55 14.50 -17.18
N GLN A 232 -0.93 15.76 -16.97
CA GLN A 232 -0.03 16.93 -17.01
C GLN A 232 0.52 17.24 -15.60
N TYR A 233 -0.26 16.99 -14.55
CA TYR A 233 0.00 17.42 -13.19
C TYR A 233 0.25 16.28 -12.21
N VAL A 234 -0.07 15.04 -12.60
CA VAL A 234 0.19 13.85 -11.78
C VAL A 234 1.05 12.84 -12.55
N GLU A 235 1.73 11.97 -11.84
CA GLU A 235 2.49 10.86 -12.42
C GLU A 235 2.55 9.67 -11.46
N LEU A 236 2.65 8.47 -12.00
CA LEU A 236 2.85 7.27 -11.22
C LEU A 236 4.28 7.29 -10.64
N ALA A 237 4.39 7.10 -9.33
CA ALA A 237 5.67 7.08 -8.64
C ALA A 237 6.01 5.71 -8.02
N GLY A 238 5.03 4.83 -7.89
CA GLY A 238 5.29 3.52 -7.34
C GLY A 238 4.06 2.77 -6.87
N PHE A 239 4.34 1.69 -6.15
CA PHE A 239 3.32 0.77 -5.65
C PHE A 239 3.51 0.49 -4.17
N TYR A 240 2.41 0.11 -3.52
CA TYR A 240 2.33 -0.23 -2.12
C TYR A 240 1.67 -1.61 -1.96
N PRO A 241 2.39 -2.65 -1.51
CA PRO A 241 1.78 -3.92 -1.14
C PRO A 241 0.94 -3.70 0.12
N ILE A 242 -0.34 -4.03 0.04
CA ILE A 242 -1.29 -3.69 1.10
C ILE A 242 -1.06 -4.45 2.41
N SER A 243 -0.35 -5.59 2.35
CA SER A 243 0.03 -6.36 3.53
C SER A 243 1.01 -5.59 4.40
N GLU A 244 0.70 -5.49 5.68
CA GLU A 244 1.57 -4.85 6.66
C GLU A 244 2.66 -5.78 7.19
N GLU A 245 2.73 -7.01 6.68
CA GLU A 245 3.68 -8.06 7.08
C GLU A 245 4.33 -8.71 5.86
N ILE A 246 5.62 -9.01 5.98
CA ILE A 246 6.35 -9.86 5.04
C ILE A 246 6.81 -11.09 5.80
N VAL A 247 6.08 -12.19 5.62
CA VAL A 247 6.35 -13.44 6.33
C VAL A 247 7.49 -14.18 5.69
N THR A 248 8.50 -14.51 6.49
CA THR A 248 9.67 -15.29 6.07
C THR A 248 9.58 -16.73 6.59
N PRO A 249 10.34 -17.69 6.05
CA PRO A 249 10.42 -19.05 6.56
C PRO A 249 10.76 -19.04 8.06
N GLY A 250 9.95 -19.76 8.85
CA GLY A 250 10.10 -19.79 10.30
C GLY A 250 9.20 -18.85 11.07
N ASP A 251 8.66 -17.83 10.45
CA ASP A 251 7.62 -16.99 11.04
C ASP A 251 6.29 -17.76 11.02
N GLY A 252 5.83 -18.24 12.14
CA GLY A 252 4.59 -19.02 12.25
C GLY A 252 3.29 -18.24 12.15
N TYR A 253 3.32 -17.02 11.60
CA TYR A 253 2.31 -16.02 11.88
C TYR A 253 1.11 -15.99 10.92
N CYS A 254 1.34 -16.00 9.63
CA CYS A 254 0.27 -15.85 8.63
C CYS A 254 0.48 -16.79 7.45
N HIS A 255 -0.29 -17.86 7.41
CA HIS A 255 -0.13 -18.88 6.36
C HIS A 255 -0.29 -18.35 4.96
N GLU A 256 -1.18 -17.41 4.77
CA GLU A 256 -1.52 -16.81 3.50
C GLU A 256 -0.34 -16.03 2.92
N LEU A 257 0.47 -15.45 3.79
CA LEU A 257 1.64 -14.63 3.43
C LEU A 257 2.95 -15.44 3.35
N LYS A 258 2.96 -16.75 3.57
CA LYS A 258 4.18 -17.58 3.55
C LYS A 258 5.05 -17.44 2.31
N LYS A 259 4.47 -17.02 1.20
CA LYS A 259 5.19 -16.80 -0.04
C LYS A 259 5.66 -15.36 -0.25
N SER A 260 5.51 -14.50 0.74
CA SER A 260 5.92 -13.10 0.62
C SER A 260 7.42 -12.97 0.33
N GLU A 261 8.25 -13.79 0.99
CA GLU A 261 9.70 -13.81 0.75
C GLU A 261 10.08 -14.23 -0.68
N GLU A 262 9.27 -15.10 -1.32
CA GLU A 262 9.45 -15.49 -2.71
C GLU A 262 8.90 -14.42 -3.67
N VAL A 263 7.78 -13.79 -3.33
CA VAL A 263 7.02 -12.91 -4.23
C VAL A 263 7.53 -11.48 -4.21
N ILE A 264 7.74 -10.91 -3.02
CA ILE A 264 8.06 -9.48 -2.86
C ILE A 264 9.36 -9.09 -3.58
N PRO A 265 10.50 -9.83 -3.47
CA PRO A 265 11.72 -9.47 -4.17
C PRO A 265 11.56 -9.47 -5.69
N GLN A 266 10.81 -10.43 -6.25
CA GLN A 266 10.58 -10.52 -7.69
C GLN A 266 9.66 -9.43 -8.22
N VAL A 267 8.74 -8.95 -7.39
CA VAL A 267 7.90 -7.78 -7.70
C VAL A 267 8.73 -6.50 -7.61
N ALA A 268 9.56 -6.38 -6.58
CA ALA A 268 10.49 -5.25 -6.43
C ALA A 268 11.43 -5.13 -7.64
N GLU A 269 12.07 -6.23 -8.03
CA GLU A 269 12.93 -6.27 -9.23
C GLU A 269 12.17 -5.79 -10.48
N TYR A 270 10.93 -6.23 -10.64
CA TYR A 270 10.11 -5.81 -11.77
C TYR A 270 9.80 -4.30 -11.74
N LEU A 271 9.43 -3.76 -10.59
CA LEU A 271 9.17 -2.33 -10.40
C LEU A 271 10.42 -1.50 -10.67
N HIS A 272 11.56 -1.97 -10.18
CA HIS A 272 12.84 -1.31 -10.41
C HIS A 272 13.21 -1.27 -11.91
N ALA A 273 12.96 -2.37 -12.63
CA ALA A 273 13.23 -2.43 -14.08
C ALA A 273 12.40 -1.44 -14.90
N ILE A 274 11.26 -0.98 -14.39
CA ILE A 274 10.40 0.04 -15.00
C ILE A 274 10.47 1.40 -14.28
N ASN A 275 11.48 1.61 -13.46
CA ASN A 275 11.74 2.82 -12.68
C ASN A 275 10.56 3.26 -11.80
N GLN A 276 9.88 2.30 -11.17
CA GLN A 276 8.83 2.55 -10.18
C GLN A 276 9.33 2.24 -8.77
N SER A 277 8.89 3.03 -7.78
CA SER A 277 9.23 2.77 -6.39
C SER A 277 8.33 1.69 -5.77
N PHE A 278 8.84 1.05 -4.73
CA PHE A 278 8.10 0.10 -3.92
C PHE A 278 8.13 0.57 -2.47
N CYS A 279 7.00 1.03 -1.95
CA CYS A 279 6.90 1.49 -0.57
C CYS A 279 6.10 0.51 0.29
N TRP A 280 6.35 0.50 1.60
CA TRP A 280 5.70 -0.39 2.54
C TRP A 280 5.38 0.33 3.86
N ILE A 281 4.26 -0.04 4.49
CA ILE A 281 3.80 0.59 5.74
C ILE A 281 3.58 -0.50 6.79
N PRO A 282 4.66 -1.08 7.37
CA PRO A 282 4.55 -2.07 8.42
C PRO A 282 4.13 -1.46 9.75
N TYR A 283 3.41 -2.22 10.58
CA TYR A 283 3.23 -1.84 11.97
C TYR A 283 4.49 -2.17 12.80
N ASN A 284 4.62 -1.56 13.96
CA ASN A 284 5.74 -1.82 14.87
C ASN A 284 5.83 -3.30 15.24
N ARG A 285 6.95 -3.94 14.94
CA ARG A 285 7.22 -5.37 15.08
C ARG A 285 6.44 -6.28 14.11
N ALA A 286 5.95 -5.76 12.99
CA ALA A 286 5.41 -6.59 11.93
C ALA A 286 6.42 -7.65 11.47
N ALA A 287 5.95 -8.83 11.08
CA ALA A 287 6.84 -9.84 10.52
C ALA A 287 7.63 -9.25 9.31
N GLY A 288 8.93 -9.46 9.28
CA GLY A 288 9.81 -9.00 8.22
C GLY A 288 10.19 -7.51 8.25
N TYR A 289 9.76 -6.73 9.24
CA TYR A 289 9.99 -5.27 9.26
C TYR A 289 11.47 -4.86 9.22
N THR A 290 12.38 -5.72 9.67
CA THR A 290 13.84 -5.45 9.62
C THR A 290 14.48 -5.80 8.30
N LYS A 291 13.77 -6.55 7.42
CA LYS A 291 14.29 -7.08 6.16
C LYS A 291 13.82 -6.31 4.91
N TRP A 292 13.16 -5.19 5.10
CA TRP A 292 12.52 -4.46 4.00
C TRP A 292 13.48 -4.13 2.85
N LYS A 293 14.73 -3.72 3.15
CA LYS A 293 15.73 -3.46 2.12
C LYS A 293 16.17 -4.73 1.38
N GLU A 294 16.33 -5.82 2.10
CA GLU A 294 16.69 -7.12 1.49
C GLU A 294 15.61 -7.63 0.54
N MET A 295 14.36 -7.21 0.77
CA MET A 295 13.21 -7.50 -0.09
C MET A 295 13.08 -6.54 -1.28
N GLY A 296 13.97 -5.56 -1.42
CA GLY A 296 13.94 -4.58 -2.51
C GLY A 296 12.90 -3.46 -2.31
N ILE A 297 12.47 -3.20 -1.08
CA ILE A 297 11.57 -2.10 -0.78
C ILE A 297 12.38 -0.80 -0.67
N ASP A 298 11.94 0.25 -1.36
CA ASP A 298 12.62 1.54 -1.42
C ASP A 298 12.33 2.40 -0.19
N TYR A 299 11.07 2.42 0.26
CA TYR A 299 10.60 3.23 1.39
C TYR A 299 9.79 2.38 2.36
N ALA A 300 10.12 2.44 3.64
CA ALA A 300 9.34 1.79 4.70
C ALA A 300 8.88 2.84 5.73
N TYR A 301 7.55 2.99 5.86
CA TYR A 301 6.91 3.92 6.79
C TYR A 301 6.37 3.15 8.00
N MET A 302 7.12 3.13 9.09
CA MET A 302 6.75 2.41 10.31
C MET A 302 5.54 3.05 10.99
N GLN A 303 4.49 2.26 11.20
CA GLN A 303 3.37 2.67 12.05
C GLN A 303 3.81 2.58 13.52
N PRO A 304 3.81 3.68 14.29
CA PRO A 304 4.40 3.71 15.63
C PRO A 304 3.55 3.01 16.71
N ASN A 305 2.30 2.65 16.41
CA ASN A 305 1.36 2.00 17.33
C ASN A 305 1.18 2.74 18.67
N TYR A 306 1.14 4.06 18.67
CA TYR A 306 0.99 4.87 19.89
C TYR A 306 -0.34 4.69 20.61
N PHE A 307 -1.29 4.01 20.01
CA PHE A 307 -2.65 3.85 20.55
C PHE A 307 -2.91 2.46 21.16
N TRP A 308 -1.84 1.68 21.37
CA TRP A 308 -1.89 0.32 21.94
C TRP A 308 -1.06 0.21 23.21
#